data_d4c52f23071efbad03e83d27cf9e4222
#
_entry.id   d4c52f23071efbad03e83d27cf9e4222
#
_cell.length_a   1.000
_cell.length_b   1.000
_cell.length_c   1.000
_cell.angle_alpha   90.00
_cell.angle_beta   90.00
_cell.angle_gamma   90.00
#
_symmetry.space_group_name_H-M   'P 1'
#
loop_
_entity.id
_entity.type
_entity.pdbx_description
1 polymer ?
#
loop_
_entity_poly.entity_id
_entity_poly.type
_entity_poly.pdbx_seq_one_letter_code
_entity_poly.pdbx_strand_id
1 'polypeptide(L)'
;MKVLMWMGGNFDRRTPSEHLLVAIVQALYANGHTVHIIQKDTGGPLPKLPSELVELGVTTDCIPCQLASKGNFIARYLVELRYVWKCRRLIKKYRDYDAVFNQSSNVAGFMAFVVKHNMPKARLTYNVQDIFPENAAYIGSVKEIVYKILSAEQRYAYRRADQIITISEDMKELLIEKGADSQKTEVVYNWSYTDSLYRYEDVYSEKIAKFLSTGKFNVVYAGNIGAMQNVDVVVETAKLMQDEEDVHFHIFGDGVYKERLQHEAEDLKNISFWPMQSSELAPSIYAMADVNVIPLAPNIYRTALPSKTATCIACQKPIVLCIGGKSKFGESLSKQAGYYVSESSDADELEKLILMIKKKKTQVNCAEFYRSAFLKSMNSQKYSSLITGRQTTN
;
A
#
# COMPACT_ATOMS: atom_id res chain seq x y z
N MET A 1 -0.42 1.22 -28.18
CA MET A 1 0.61 0.21 -27.82
C MET A 1 -0.07 -0.99 -27.18
N LYS A 2 0.54 -2.16 -27.31
CA LYS A 2 0.13 -3.38 -26.62
C LYS A 2 0.94 -3.45 -25.30
N VAL A 3 0.26 -3.49 -24.18
CA VAL A 3 0.87 -3.53 -22.83
C VAL A 3 0.58 -4.88 -22.17
N LEU A 4 1.62 -5.56 -21.72
CA LEU A 4 1.53 -6.77 -20.93
C LEU A 4 1.67 -6.42 -19.46
N MET A 5 0.65 -6.64 -18.64
CA MET A 5 0.75 -6.54 -17.19
C MET A 5 1.03 -7.92 -16.59
N TRP A 6 2.21 -8.08 -16.02
CA TRP A 6 2.58 -9.33 -15.35
C TRP A 6 2.53 -9.14 -13.84
N MET A 7 1.52 -9.72 -13.23
CA MET A 7 1.22 -9.53 -11.82
C MET A 7 1.81 -10.65 -10.96
N GLY A 8 2.37 -10.27 -9.83
CA GLY A 8 2.69 -11.20 -8.74
C GLY A 8 1.47 -11.60 -7.90
N GLY A 9 0.35 -10.89 -8.05
CA GLY A 9 -0.95 -11.12 -7.41
C GLY A 9 -2.01 -11.62 -8.37
N ASN A 10 -3.28 -11.41 -8.02
CA ASN A 10 -4.46 -11.82 -8.76
C ASN A 10 -5.69 -10.98 -8.39
N PHE A 11 -6.75 -11.08 -9.19
CA PHE A 11 -8.06 -10.49 -8.91
C PHE A 11 -9.07 -11.47 -8.31
N ASP A 12 -8.78 -12.77 -8.26
CA ASP A 12 -9.70 -13.77 -7.72
C ASP A 12 -9.87 -13.70 -6.19
N ARG A 13 -9.17 -12.77 -5.55
CA ARG A 13 -9.29 -12.40 -4.13
C ARG A 13 -9.18 -10.89 -3.99
N ARG A 14 -10.00 -10.29 -3.14
CA ARG A 14 -9.91 -8.86 -2.84
C ARG A 14 -8.54 -8.52 -2.25
N THR A 15 -7.90 -7.53 -2.84
CA THR A 15 -6.63 -6.97 -2.36
C THR A 15 -6.74 -5.45 -2.21
N PRO A 16 -6.03 -4.83 -1.25
CA PRO A 16 -6.06 -3.37 -1.09
C PRO A 16 -5.59 -2.59 -2.32
N SER A 17 -4.85 -3.23 -3.23
CA SER A 17 -4.30 -2.59 -4.44
C SER A 17 -5.16 -2.78 -5.68
N GLU A 18 -6.28 -3.49 -5.61
CA GLU A 18 -7.14 -3.78 -6.76
C GLU A 18 -7.59 -2.50 -7.49
N HIS A 19 -8.12 -1.53 -6.74
CA HIS A 19 -8.58 -0.26 -7.30
C HIS A 19 -7.47 0.55 -8.01
N LEU A 20 -6.22 0.41 -7.55
CA LEU A 20 -5.06 1.04 -8.19
C LEU A 20 -4.80 0.42 -9.56
N LEU A 21 -4.78 -0.91 -9.64
CA LEU A 21 -4.55 -1.62 -10.90
C LEU A 21 -5.67 -1.40 -11.91
N VAL A 22 -6.91 -1.41 -11.46
CA VAL A 22 -8.07 -1.09 -12.31
C VAL A 22 -7.93 0.31 -12.91
N ALA A 23 -7.59 1.31 -12.10
CA ALA A 23 -7.41 2.69 -12.57
C ALA A 23 -6.23 2.83 -13.55
N ILE A 24 -5.12 2.12 -13.33
CA ILE A 24 -3.98 2.11 -14.26
C ILE A 24 -4.40 1.54 -15.62
N VAL A 25 -5.15 0.42 -15.61
CA VAL A 25 -5.63 -0.19 -16.85
C VAL A 25 -6.62 0.73 -17.57
N GLN A 26 -7.56 1.35 -16.85
CA GLN A 26 -8.49 2.32 -17.41
C GLN A 26 -7.76 3.50 -18.07
N ALA A 27 -6.71 4.04 -17.40
CA ALA A 27 -5.90 5.11 -17.96
C ALA A 27 -5.13 4.68 -19.23
N LEU A 28 -4.61 3.45 -19.28
CA LEU A 28 -3.97 2.90 -20.49
C LEU A 28 -4.98 2.80 -21.64
N TYR A 29 -6.20 2.30 -21.40
CA TYR A 29 -7.24 2.24 -22.44
C TYR A 29 -7.69 3.61 -22.89
N ALA A 30 -7.89 4.57 -21.99
CA ALA A 30 -8.25 5.95 -22.31
C ALA A 30 -7.21 6.63 -23.23
N ASN A 31 -5.92 6.22 -23.13
CA ASN A 31 -4.83 6.66 -23.99
C ASN A 31 -4.64 5.80 -25.26
N GLY A 32 -5.62 4.98 -25.62
CA GLY A 32 -5.60 4.17 -26.84
C GLY A 32 -4.62 2.98 -26.81
N HIS A 33 -4.31 2.45 -25.61
CA HIS A 33 -3.49 1.27 -25.46
C HIS A 33 -4.37 0.03 -25.16
N THR A 34 -3.89 -1.15 -25.52
CA THR A 34 -4.53 -2.42 -25.18
C THR A 34 -3.73 -3.13 -24.09
N VAL A 35 -4.43 -3.81 -23.18
CA VAL A 35 -3.80 -4.48 -22.04
C VAL A 35 -4.14 -5.96 -22.03
N HIS A 36 -3.12 -6.80 -21.83
CA HIS A 36 -3.27 -8.21 -21.47
C HIS A 36 -2.65 -8.47 -20.10
N ILE A 37 -3.32 -9.25 -19.26
CA ILE A 37 -2.89 -9.50 -17.88
C ILE A 37 -2.45 -10.95 -17.72
N ILE A 38 -1.26 -11.18 -17.20
CA ILE A 38 -0.82 -12.49 -16.69
C ILE A 38 -0.89 -12.46 -15.17
N GLN A 39 -1.66 -13.34 -14.57
CA GLN A 39 -1.87 -13.38 -13.12
C GLN A 39 -1.93 -14.82 -12.59
N LYS A 40 -1.86 -14.94 -11.26
CA LYS A 40 -2.06 -16.22 -10.59
C LYS A 40 -3.54 -16.59 -10.55
N ASP A 41 -3.82 -17.88 -10.64
CA ASP A 41 -5.09 -18.47 -10.27
C ASP A 41 -4.90 -19.22 -8.95
N THR A 42 -5.48 -18.70 -7.88
CA THR A 42 -5.39 -19.30 -6.54
C THR A 42 -6.68 -20.03 -6.13
N GLY A 43 -7.62 -20.19 -7.06
CA GLY A 43 -8.94 -20.77 -6.78
C GLY A 43 -9.77 -19.89 -5.83
N GLY A 44 -9.57 -18.57 -5.87
CA GLY A 44 -10.36 -17.62 -5.10
C GLY A 44 -11.80 -17.53 -5.58
N PRO A 45 -12.72 -17.02 -4.74
CA PRO A 45 -14.16 -17.00 -5.01
C PRO A 45 -14.59 -15.88 -5.97
N LEU A 46 -13.72 -14.90 -6.26
CA LEU A 46 -14.05 -13.77 -7.13
C LEU A 46 -13.79 -14.09 -8.62
N PRO A 47 -14.42 -13.34 -9.53
CA PRO A 47 -14.08 -13.39 -10.95
C PRO A 47 -12.59 -13.17 -11.21
N LYS A 48 -12.07 -13.70 -12.30
CA LYS A 48 -10.64 -13.54 -12.66
C LYS A 48 -10.30 -12.11 -13.10
N LEU A 49 -11.28 -11.34 -13.53
CA LEU A 49 -11.17 -9.90 -13.80
C LEU A 49 -12.36 -9.17 -13.20
N PRO A 50 -12.16 -7.95 -12.66
CA PRO A 50 -13.25 -7.04 -12.35
C PRO A 50 -14.11 -6.72 -13.56
N SER A 51 -15.42 -6.47 -13.35
CA SER A 51 -16.39 -6.18 -14.42
C SER A 51 -15.94 -5.00 -15.29
N GLU A 52 -15.41 -3.97 -14.69
CA GLU A 52 -14.91 -2.75 -15.36
C GLU A 52 -13.77 -3.05 -16.35
N LEU A 53 -12.96 -4.06 -16.07
CA LEU A 53 -11.88 -4.48 -16.99
C LEU A 53 -12.40 -5.39 -18.10
N VAL A 54 -13.41 -6.21 -17.80
CA VAL A 54 -14.09 -7.04 -18.82
C VAL A 54 -14.80 -6.16 -19.85
N GLU A 55 -15.51 -5.12 -19.41
CA GLU A 55 -16.19 -4.15 -20.27
C GLU A 55 -15.23 -3.39 -21.20
N LEU A 56 -14.00 -3.15 -20.77
CA LEU A 56 -12.95 -2.57 -21.60
C LEU A 56 -12.33 -3.55 -22.61
N GLY A 57 -12.69 -4.84 -22.55
CA GLY A 57 -12.10 -5.86 -23.42
C GLY A 57 -10.71 -6.33 -22.98
N VAL A 58 -10.36 -6.16 -21.71
CA VAL A 58 -9.10 -6.70 -21.15
C VAL A 58 -9.13 -8.21 -21.20
N THR A 59 -8.03 -8.80 -21.63
CA THR A 59 -7.86 -10.25 -21.64
C THR A 59 -6.87 -10.71 -20.58
N THR A 60 -7.00 -11.95 -20.10
CA THR A 60 -6.11 -12.48 -19.05
C THR A 60 -5.73 -13.93 -19.25
N ASP A 61 -4.48 -14.25 -18.92
CA ASP A 61 -4.01 -15.61 -18.68
C ASP A 61 -3.87 -15.87 -17.18
N CYS A 62 -4.57 -16.87 -16.67
CA CYS A 62 -4.55 -17.26 -15.27
C CYS A 62 -3.71 -18.52 -15.08
N ILE A 63 -2.67 -18.44 -14.26
CA ILE A 63 -1.72 -19.54 -14.03
C ILE A 63 -2.03 -20.20 -12.68
N PRO A 64 -2.43 -21.49 -12.68
CA PRO A 64 -2.73 -22.21 -11.44
C PRO A 64 -1.54 -22.18 -10.45
N CYS A 65 -1.79 -21.65 -9.24
CA CYS A 65 -0.84 -21.53 -8.16
C CYS A 65 -1.47 -21.93 -6.82
N GLN A 66 -0.85 -22.86 -6.12
CA GLN A 66 -1.25 -23.17 -4.74
C GLN A 66 -0.68 -22.11 -3.80
N LEU A 67 -1.49 -21.66 -2.84
CA LEU A 67 -1.02 -20.76 -1.80
C LEU A 67 -0.18 -21.57 -0.79
N ALA A 68 1.00 -21.07 -0.47
CA ALA A 68 1.79 -21.59 0.64
C ALA A 68 1.29 -21.02 1.99
N SER A 69 1.53 -21.75 3.07
CA SER A 69 1.19 -21.30 4.43
C SER A 69 1.89 -19.97 4.76
N LYS A 70 1.19 -19.09 5.49
CA LYS A 70 1.70 -17.74 5.82
C LYS A 70 3.01 -17.75 6.62
N GLY A 71 3.30 -18.79 7.40
CA GLY A 71 4.50 -18.87 8.25
C GLY A 71 5.78 -19.36 7.54
N ASN A 72 5.70 -19.90 6.33
CA ASN A 72 6.87 -20.48 5.65
C ASN A 72 7.35 -19.60 4.49
N PHE A 73 8.36 -18.76 4.76
CA PHE A 73 8.97 -17.88 3.77
C PHE A 73 9.53 -18.63 2.56
N ILE A 74 10.27 -19.72 2.78
CA ILE A 74 10.91 -20.50 1.70
C ILE A 74 9.85 -21.11 0.79
N ALA A 75 8.81 -21.73 1.37
CA ALA A 75 7.73 -22.31 0.58
C ALA A 75 7.04 -21.25 -0.29
N ARG A 76 6.77 -20.05 0.26
CA ARG A 76 6.19 -18.93 -0.50
C ARG A 76 7.11 -18.50 -1.64
N TYR A 77 8.41 -18.34 -1.37
CA TYR A 77 9.37 -17.96 -2.39
C TYR A 77 9.47 -18.99 -3.52
N LEU A 78 9.44 -20.29 -3.20
CA LEU A 78 9.41 -21.36 -4.19
C LEU A 78 8.13 -21.37 -5.04
N VAL A 79 6.97 -21.00 -4.47
CA VAL A 79 5.73 -20.83 -5.23
C VAL A 79 5.89 -19.71 -6.25
N GLU A 80 6.49 -18.58 -5.85
CA GLU A 80 6.77 -17.45 -6.76
C GLU A 80 7.71 -17.87 -7.91
N LEU A 81 8.80 -18.59 -7.62
CA LEU A 81 9.71 -19.09 -8.65
C LEU A 81 9.00 -20.07 -9.62
N ARG A 82 8.17 -20.96 -9.10
CA ARG A 82 7.38 -21.88 -9.94
C ARG A 82 6.41 -21.13 -10.83
N TYR A 83 5.79 -20.07 -10.33
CA TYR A 83 4.92 -19.20 -11.13
C TYR A 83 5.69 -18.56 -12.28
N VAL A 84 6.82 -17.93 -12.03
CA VAL A 84 7.68 -17.33 -13.07
C VAL A 84 8.12 -18.39 -14.09
N TRP A 85 8.51 -19.58 -13.61
CA TRP A 85 8.91 -20.67 -14.50
C TRP A 85 7.78 -21.13 -15.44
N LYS A 86 6.56 -21.24 -14.94
CA LYS A 86 5.37 -21.53 -15.77
C LYS A 86 5.12 -20.44 -16.80
N CYS A 87 5.22 -19.17 -16.38
CA CYS A 87 5.00 -18.01 -17.26
C CYS A 87 6.05 -17.87 -18.38
N ARG A 88 7.27 -18.39 -18.22
CA ARG A 88 8.36 -18.20 -19.20
C ARG A 88 8.03 -18.65 -20.62
N ARG A 89 7.21 -19.70 -20.77
CA ARG A 89 6.76 -20.18 -22.09
C ARG A 89 5.62 -19.34 -22.63
N LEU A 90 4.74 -18.89 -21.75
CA LEU A 90 3.60 -18.07 -22.08
C LEU A 90 4.04 -16.68 -22.60
N ILE A 91 5.02 -16.07 -21.95
CA ILE A 91 5.54 -14.74 -22.33
C ILE A 91 6.06 -14.70 -23.76
N LYS A 92 6.54 -15.81 -24.32
CA LYS A 92 6.94 -15.91 -25.73
C LYS A 92 5.80 -15.61 -26.70
N LYS A 93 4.54 -15.82 -26.32
CA LYS A 93 3.37 -15.51 -27.16
C LYS A 93 3.17 -14.00 -27.32
N TYR A 94 3.69 -13.22 -26.38
CA TYR A 94 3.51 -11.75 -26.30
C TYR A 94 4.75 -10.97 -26.74
N ARG A 95 5.66 -11.60 -27.48
CA ARG A 95 6.93 -10.98 -27.94
C ARG A 95 6.77 -9.74 -28.84
N ASP A 96 5.56 -9.54 -29.38
CA ASP A 96 5.16 -8.38 -30.17
C ASP A 96 4.53 -7.25 -29.33
N TYR A 97 4.50 -7.40 -27.98
CA TYR A 97 4.04 -6.37 -27.10
C TYR A 97 5.13 -5.28 -26.90
N ASP A 98 4.66 -4.04 -26.83
CA ASP A 98 5.53 -2.86 -26.79
C ASP A 98 6.08 -2.56 -25.40
N ALA A 99 5.28 -2.84 -24.36
CA ALA A 99 5.62 -2.58 -22.98
C ALA A 99 5.19 -3.72 -22.05
N VAL A 100 5.96 -3.91 -20.98
CA VAL A 100 5.67 -4.84 -19.89
C VAL A 100 5.65 -4.09 -18.58
N PHE A 101 4.58 -4.21 -17.83
CA PHE A 101 4.45 -3.71 -16.47
C PHE A 101 4.55 -4.88 -15.50
N ASN A 102 5.63 -4.92 -14.73
CA ASN A 102 5.82 -5.88 -13.64
C ASN A 102 5.37 -5.24 -12.33
N GLN A 103 4.33 -5.80 -11.71
CA GLN A 103 3.97 -5.39 -10.37
C GLN A 103 4.92 -6.01 -9.34
N SER A 104 5.08 -5.30 -8.20
CA SER A 104 5.90 -5.68 -7.05
C SER A 104 5.88 -7.18 -6.77
N SER A 105 7.07 -7.79 -6.73
CA SER A 105 7.23 -9.23 -6.57
C SER A 105 8.54 -9.56 -5.87
N ASN A 106 8.50 -10.60 -5.04
CA ASN A 106 9.68 -11.12 -4.36
C ASN A 106 10.69 -11.78 -5.32
N VAL A 107 10.32 -11.97 -6.58
CA VAL A 107 11.12 -12.62 -7.63
C VAL A 107 11.22 -11.72 -8.88
N ALA A 108 11.28 -10.41 -8.65
CA ALA A 108 11.26 -9.41 -9.73
C ALA A 108 12.45 -9.52 -10.68
N GLY A 109 13.63 -9.91 -10.20
CA GLY A 109 14.80 -10.11 -11.04
C GLY A 109 14.63 -11.29 -12.01
N PHE A 110 14.03 -12.40 -11.56
CA PHE A 110 13.68 -13.50 -12.46
C PHE A 110 12.60 -13.09 -13.47
N MET A 111 11.59 -12.31 -13.07
CA MET A 111 10.62 -11.75 -14.00
C MET A 111 11.30 -10.86 -15.05
N ALA A 112 12.15 -9.94 -14.61
CA ALA A 112 12.91 -9.06 -15.51
C ALA A 112 13.82 -9.85 -16.46
N PHE A 113 14.47 -10.91 -15.98
CA PHE A 113 15.27 -11.81 -16.83
C PHE A 113 14.41 -12.45 -17.92
N VAL A 114 13.25 -13.02 -17.55
CA VAL A 114 12.36 -13.67 -18.50
C VAL A 114 11.84 -12.67 -19.54
N VAL A 115 11.45 -11.45 -19.12
CA VAL A 115 11.00 -10.40 -20.04
C VAL A 115 12.12 -10.00 -21.00
N LYS A 116 13.28 -9.60 -20.49
CA LYS A 116 14.37 -9.09 -21.35
C LYS A 116 14.96 -10.16 -22.28
N HIS A 117 14.89 -11.46 -21.89
CA HIS A 117 15.28 -12.56 -22.74
C HIS A 117 14.29 -12.83 -23.89
N ASN A 118 12.98 -12.79 -23.64
CA ASN A 118 11.96 -13.15 -24.62
C ASN A 118 11.36 -11.96 -25.37
N MET A 119 11.44 -10.76 -24.79
CA MET A 119 10.88 -9.50 -25.27
C MET A 119 11.92 -8.38 -25.17
N PRO A 120 13.11 -8.50 -25.83
CA PRO A 120 14.23 -7.57 -25.62
C PRO A 120 13.93 -6.13 -26.03
N LYS A 121 12.96 -5.92 -26.92
CA LYS A 121 12.53 -4.60 -27.39
C LYS A 121 11.44 -3.97 -26.53
N ALA A 122 10.75 -4.76 -25.70
CA ALA A 122 9.68 -4.25 -24.86
C ALA A 122 10.24 -3.36 -23.75
N ARG A 123 9.58 -2.21 -23.53
CA ARG A 123 9.87 -1.34 -22.39
C ARG A 123 9.43 -2.04 -21.10
N LEU A 124 10.32 -2.23 -20.16
CA LEU A 124 10.05 -2.88 -18.89
C LEU A 124 9.88 -1.82 -17.80
N THR A 125 8.68 -1.70 -17.27
CA THR A 125 8.38 -0.91 -16.07
C THR A 125 8.25 -1.81 -14.86
N TYR A 126 9.01 -1.52 -13.80
CA TYR A 126 8.92 -2.22 -12.52
C TYR A 126 8.25 -1.32 -11.47
N ASN A 127 7.08 -1.74 -10.99
CA ASN A 127 6.32 -1.04 -9.95
C ASN A 127 6.67 -1.61 -8.57
N VAL A 128 7.32 -0.81 -7.73
CA VAL A 128 7.80 -1.19 -6.40
C VAL A 128 6.89 -0.59 -5.33
N GLN A 129 5.96 -1.41 -4.81
CA GLN A 129 5.03 -1.02 -3.74
C GLN A 129 5.59 -1.33 -2.35
N ASP A 130 6.49 -2.30 -2.28
CA ASP A 130 7.22 -2.74 -1.09
C ASP A 130 8.65 -3.09 -1.50
N ILE A 131 9.64 -2.71 -0.70
CA ILE A 131 11.03 -3.05 -1.00
C ILE A 131 11.38 -4.38 -0.34
N PHE A 132 11.63 -5.36 -1.18
CA PHE A 132 12.08 -6.69 -0.81
C PHE A 132 13.60 -6.83 -1.09
N PRO A 133 14.39 -7.54 -0.26
CA PRO A 133 13.99 -8.38 0.87
C PRO A 133 13.94 -7.65 2.24
N GLU A 134 14.02 -6.33 2.28
CA GLU A 134 14.08 -5.52 3.49
C GLU A 134 12.90 -5.81 4.43
N ASN A 135 11.69 -5.80 3.90
CA ASN A 135 10.48 -6.09 4.68
C ASN A 135 10.51 -7.50 5.29
N ALA A 136 11.06 -8.48 4.56
CA ALA A 136 11.21 -9.85 5.06
C ALA A 136 12.33 -9.96 6.12
N ALA A 137 13.39 -9.21 5.97
CA ALA A 137 14.49 -9.16 6.95
C ALA A 137 14.05 -8.48 8.25
N TYR A 138 13.24 -7.41 8.15
CA TYR A 138 12.69 -6.72 9.32
C TYR A 138 11.90 -7.66 10.25
N ILE A 139 11.07 -8.54 9.70
CA ILE A 139 10.34 -9.54 10.49
C ILE A 139 11.16 -10.78 10.87
N GLY A 140 12.49 -10.74 10.71
CA GLY A 140 13.39 -11.82 11.10
C GLY A 140 13.27 -13.11 10.24
N SER A 141 12.58 -13.04 9.11
CA SER A 141 12.28 -14.21 8.28
C SER A 141 13.45 -14.65 7.39
N VAL A 142 14.56 -13.89 7.34
CA VAL A 142 15.64 -14.11 6.35
C VAL A 142 17.02 -14.03 7.00
N LYS A 143 17.82 -15.10 6.83
CA LYS A 143 19.23 -15.11 7.25
C LYS A 143 20.08 -14.23 6.33
N GLU A 144 21.19 -13.68 6.84
CA GLU A 144 22.04 -12.70 6.13
C GLU A 144 22.50 -13.19 4.74
N ILE A 145 22.92 -14.45 4.62
CA ILE A 145 23.36 -14.99 3.33
C ILE A 145 22.22 -15.04 2.31
N VAL A 146 21.01 -15.40 2.75
CA VAL A 146 19.81 -15.42 1.91
C VAL A 146 19.42 -13.98 1.54
N TYR A 147 19.49 -13.03 2.48
CA TYR A 147 19.27 -11.62 2.21
C TYR A 147 20.18 -11.09 1.10
N LYS A 148 21.49 -11.41 1.13
CA LYS A 148 22.46 -10.99 0.09
C LYS A 148 22.09 -11.53 -1.30
N ILE A 149 21.67 -12.80 -1.37
CA ILE A 149 21.23 -13.43 -2.62
C ILE A 149 19.96 -12.76 -3.16
N LEU A 150 18.96 -12.57 -2.31
CA LEU A 150 17.69 -11.94 -2.68
C LEU A 150 17.89 -10.47 -3.07
N SER A 151 18.76 -9.74 -2.37
CA SER A 151 19.11 -8.37 -2.73
C SER A 151 19.82 -8.28 -4.09
N ALA A 152 20.69 -9.25 -4.42
CA ALA A 152 21.32 -9.30 -5.74
C ALA A 152 20.31 -9.58 -6.86
N GLU A 153 19.32 -10.42 -6.59
CA GLU A 153 18.21 -10.73 -7.50
C GLU A 153 17.36 -9.46 -7.75
N GLN A 154 16.96 -8.74 -6.71
CA GLN A 154 16.20 -7.50 -6.84
C GLN A 154 17.02 -6.41 -7.55
N ARG A 155 18.30 -6.28 -7.25
CA ARG A 155 19.20 -5.35 -7.95
C ARG A 155 19.28 -5.63 -9.44
N TYR A 156 19.17 -6.89 -9.86
CA TYR A 156 19.08 -7.23 -11.28
C TYR A 156 17.80 -6.63 -11.90
N ALA A 157 16.64 -6.71 -11.23
CA ALA A 157 15.42 -6.07 -11.71
C ALA A 157 15.60 -4.56 -11.86
N TYR A 158 16.18 -3.88 -10.86
CA TYR A 158 16.41 -2.43 -10.90
C TYR A 158 17.27 -2.01 -12.09
N ARG A 159 18.35 -2.76 -12.37
CA ARG A 159 19.26 -2.47 -13.49
C ARG A 159 18.63 -2.75 -14.86
N ARG A 160 17.70 -3.70 -14.95
CA ARG A 160 17.08 -4.13 -16.21
C ARG A 160 15.79 -3.38 -16.53
N ALA A 161 15.16 -2.77 -15.57
CA ALA A 161 14.00 -1.92 -15.80
C ALA A 161 14.38 -0.68 -16.62
N ASP A 162 13.52 -0.32 -17.57
CA ASP A 162 13.61 0.93 -18.32
C ASP A 162 12.94 2.06 -17.54
N GLN A 163 12.03 1.70 -16.64
CA GLN A 163 11.34 2.59 -15.70
C GLN A 163 11.11 1.86 -14.37
N ILE A 164 11.32 2.56 -13.27
CA ILE A 164 10.93 2.11 -11.92
C ILE A 164 9.91 3.11 -11.39
N ILE A 165 8.82 2.61 -10.80
CA ILE A 165 7.82 3.43 -10.13
C ILE A 165 7.77 2.99 -8.68
N THR A 166 7.79 3.93 -7.75
CA THR A 166 7.62 3.68 -6.31
C THR A 166 6.65 4.68 -5.70
N ILE A 167 6.32 4.53 -4.42
CA ILE A 167 5.17 5.22 -3.80
C ILE A 167 5.54 6.27 -2.75
N SER A 168 6.85 6.51 -2.52
CA SER A 168 7.32 7.62 -1.67
C SER A 168 8.74 8.02 -2.02
N GLU A 169 9.12 9.27 -1.65
CA GLU A 169 10.50 9.75 -1.81
C GLU A 169 11.47 8.95 -0.93
N ASP A 170 11.05 8.54 0.27
CA ASP A 170 11.86 7.71 1.16
C ASP A 170 12.21 6.36 0.51
N MET A 171 11.24 5.74 -0.17
CA MET A 171 11.45 4.50 -0.91
C MET A 171 12.33 4.72 -2.15
N LYS A 172 12.16 5.82 -2.87
CA LYS A 172 13.00 6.18 -4.01
C LYS A 172 14.47 6.28 -3.61
N GLU A 173 14.75 6.94 -2.49
CA GLU A 173 16.12 7.05 -1.97
C GLU A 173 16.72 5.68 -1.67
N LEU A 174 15.99 4.82 -0.97
CA LEU A 174 16.46 3.47 -0.66
C LEU A 174 16.69 2.65 -1.95
N LEU A 175 15.81 2.77 -2.94
CA LEU A 175 16.01 2.09 -4.23
C LEU A 175 17.29 2.55 -4.94
N ILE A 176 17.60 3.85 -4.91
CA ILE A 176 18.84 4.41 -5.48
C ILE A 176 20.05 3.88 -4.71
N GLU A 177 20.03 3.88 -3.38
CA GLU A 177 21.08 3.28 -2.54
C GLU A 177 21.31 1.79 -2.89
N LYS A 178 20.26 1.08 -3.28
CA LYS A 178 20.30 -0.33 -3.70
C LYS A 178 20.71 -0.52 -5.17
N GLY A 179 20.97 0.54 -5.90
CA GLY A 179 21.49 0.51 -7.27
C GLY A 179 20.46 0.69 -8.37
N ALA A 180 19.29 1.25 -8.06
CA ALA A 180 18.38 1.77 -9.06
C ALA A 180 18.91 3.08 -9.66
N ASP A 181 18.62 3.31 -10.93
CA ASP A 181 18.99 4.56 -11.62
C ASP A 181 18.01 5.67 -11.19
N SER A 182 18.54 6.78 -10.67
CA SER A 182 17.75 7.91 -10.22
C SER A 182 16.93 8.57 -11.33
N GLN A 183 17.44 8.56 -12.57
CA GLN A 183 16.74 9.13 -13.73
C GLN A 183 15.59 8.24 -14.23
N LYS A 184 15.61 6.96 -13.88
CA LYS A 184 14.58 5.98 -14.24
C LYS A 184 13.62 5.67 -13.09
N THR A 185 13.80 6.28 -11.93
CA THR A 185 13.00 6.02 -10.75
C THR A 185 12.10 7.21 -10.44
N GLU A 186 10.78 6.99 -10.56
CA GLU A 186 9.76 8.00 -10.35
C GLU A 186 8.88 7.66 -9.15
N VAL A 187 8.45 8.69 -8.42
CA VAL A 187 7.48 8.56 -7.35
C VAL A 187 6.08 8.87 -7.89
N VAL A 188 5.17 7.93 -7.63
CA VAL A 188 3.74 8.10 -7.86
C VAL A 188 3.03 7.56 -6.62
N TYR A 189 2.48 8.45 -5.80
CA TYR A 189 1.75 8.04 -4.60
C TYR A 189 0.53 7.19 -4.95
N ASN A 190 0.23 6.22 -4.10
CA ASN A 190 -1.06 5.54 -4.16
C ASN A 190 -2.18 6.53 -3.84
N TRP A 191 -3.36 6.29 -4.37
CA TRP A 191 -4.53 7.18 -4.26
C TRP A 191 -5.71 6.52 -3.56
N SER A 192 -6.69 7.32 -3.21
CA SER A 192 -7.97 6.84 -2.67
C SER A 192 -8.91 6.37 -3.79
N TYR A 193 -10.11 5.96 -3.45
CA TYR A 193 -11.10 5.47 -4.42
C TYR A 193 -11.70 6.58 -5.28
N THR A 194 -11.52 7.86 -4.91
CA THR A 194 -12.11 9.03 -5.55
C THR A 194 -11.09 10.13 -5.80
N ASP A 195 -11.37 11.01 -6.77
CA ASP A 195 -10.60 12.24 -7.02
C ASP A 195 -11.02 13.42 -6.11
N SER A 196 -12.09 13.27 -5.35
CA SER A 196 -12.58 14.29 -4.44
C SER A 196 -12.24 13.98 -3.00
N LEU A 197 -12.13 15.00 -2.18
CA LEU A 197 -12.18 14.83 -0.74
C LEU A 197 -13.58 14.33 -0.34
N TYR A 198 -13.61 13.43 0.63
CA TYR A 198 -14.89 12.93 1.14
C TYR A 198 -15.61 14.00 1.97
N ARG A 199 -16.90 14.15 1.76
CA ARG A 199 -17.77 14.84 2.70
C ARG A 199 -18.26 13.83 3.72
N TYR A 200 -18.40 14.23 4.97
CA TYR A 200 -18.84 13.34 6.05
C TYR A 200 -20.17 12.65 5.71
N GLU A 201 -21.13 13.41 5.15
CA GLU A 201 -22.46 12.92 4.80
C GLU A 201 -22.43 11.82 3.74
N ASP A 202 -21.47 11.87 2.81
CA ASP A 202 -21.35 10.90 1.71
C ASP A 202 -20.76 9.56 2.19
N VAL A 203 -20.06 9.56 3.31
CA VAL A 203 -19.37 8.37 3.85
C VAL A 203 -19.87 7.95 5.24
N TYR A 204 -20.87 8.63 5.79
CA TYR A 204 -21.48 8.24 7.05
C TYR A 204 -22.04 6.82 6.98
N SER A 205 -21.79 6.02 8.00
CA SER A 205 -22.27 4.64 8.09
C SER A 205 -22.77 4.33 9.49
N GLU A 206 -24.07 4.03 9.63
CA GLU A 206 -24.64 3.56 10.89
C GLU A 206 -23.96 2.30 11.43
N LYS A 207 -23.45 1.44 10.52
CA LYS A 207 -22.71 0.25 10.90
C LYS A 207 -21.42 0.63 11.64
N ILE A 208 -20.72 1.66 11.18
CA ILE A 208 -19.49 2.14 11.82
C ILE A 208 -19.82 2.95 13.08
N ALA A 209 -20.86 3.77 13.04
CA ALA A 209 -21.31 4.56 14.19
C ALA A 209 -21.57 3.72 15.44
N LYS A 210 -22.05 2.47 15.28
CA LYS A 210 -22.29 1.53 16.38
C LYS A 210 -21.02 1.07 17.10
N PHE A 211 -19.87 1.18 16.46
CA PHE A 211 -18.58 0.81 17.05
C PHE A 211 -17.93 1.96 17.82
N LEU A 212 -18.22 3.21 17.42
CA LEU A 212 -17.60 4.39 18.00
C LEU A 212 -18.31 4.81 19.30
N SER A 213 -17.54 5.36 20.22
CA SER A 213 -18.06 5.76 21.53
C SER A 213 -18.72 7.13 21.43
N THR A 214 -20.05 7.16 21.60
CA THR A 214 -20.84 8.42 21.56
C THR A 214 -20.40 9.35 22.70
N GLY A 215 -20.15 10.61 22.35
CA GLY A 215 -19.78 11.66 23.32
C GLY A 215 -18.31 11.61 23.77
N LYS A 216 -17.51 10.69 23.25
CA LYS A 216 -16.08 10.61 23.52
C LYS A 216 -15.27 11.09 22.30
N PHE A 217 -14.01 11.45 22.54
CA PHE A 217 -13.02 11.72 21.51
C PHE A 217 -12.48 10.38 21.00
N ASN A 218 -12.79 10.03 19.75
CA ASN A 218 -12.49 8.73 19.14
C ASN A 218 -11.16 8.77 18.41
N VAL A 219 -10.17 8.04 18.94
CA VAL A 219 -8.86 7.80 18.34
C VAL A 219 -8.94 6.50 17.55
N VAL A 220 -8.67 6.52 16.24
CA VAL A 220 -8.93 5.38 15.37
C VAL A 220 -7.66 4.90 14.66
N TYR A 221 -7.42 3.61 14.75
CA TYR A 221 -6.55 2.83 13.88
C TYR A 221 -7.38 1.85 13.05
N ALA A 222 -7.11 1.73 11.75
CA ALA A 222 -7.70 0.66 10.94
C ALA A 222 -6.68 0.04 9.98
N GLY A 223 -6.56 -1.28 9.99
CA GLY A 223 -5.66 -2.02 9.10
C GLY A 223 -5.15 -3.34 9.66
N ASN A 224 -4.11 -3.88 9.02
CA ASN A 224 -3.44 -5.09 9.47
C ASN A 224 -2.75 -4.86 10.83
N ILE A 225 -2.80 -5.86 11.72
CA ILE A 225 -2.18 -5.82 13.07
C ILE A 225 -1.00 -6.79 13.07
N GLY A 226 0.16 -6.30 12.61
CA GLY A 226 1.37 -7.09 12.48
C GLY A 226 2.64 -6.30 12.81
N ALA A 227 3.80 -6.96 12.69
CA ALA A 227 5.09 -6.42 13.12
C ALA A 227 5.45 -5.06 12.50
N MET A 228 5.11 -4.86 11.22
CA MET A 228 5.48 -3.64 10.49
C MET A 228 4.58 -2.44 10.83
N GLN A 229 3.39 -2.68 11.37
CA GLN A 229 2.39 -1.65 11.65
C GLN A 229 2.55 -1.00 13.03
N ASN A 230 3.30 -1.62 13.94
CA ASN A 230 3.59 -1.09 15.29
C ASN A 230 2.34 -0.57 16.03
N VAL A 231 1.27 -1.38 16.03
CA VAL A 231 0.02 -1.03 16.73
C VAL A 231 0.21 -1.02 18.26
N ASP A 232 1.31 -1.57 18.71
CA ASP A 232 1.80 -1.54 20.10
C ASP A 232 1.79 -0.12 20.66
N VAL A 233 2.29 0.87 19.92
CA VAL A 233 2.32 2.27 20.36
C VAL A 233 0.93 2.84 20.65
N VAL A 234 -0.10 2.37 19.92
CA VAL A 234 -1.49 2.80 20.14
C VAL A 234 -2.03 2.20 21.46
N VAL A 235 -1.70 0.93 21.75
CA VAL A 235 -2.09 0.27 23.02
C VAL A 235 -1.35 0.89 24.20
N GLU A 236 -0.06 1.17 24.06
CA GLU A 236 0.75 1.85 25.08
C GLU A 236 0.21 3.25 25.38
N THR A 237 -0.15 4.02 24.35
CA THR A 237 -0.78 5.33 24.53
C THR A 237 -2.13 5.22 25.23
N ALA A 238 -2.94 4.21 24.90
CA ALA A 238 -4.21 3.97 25.59
C ALA A 238 -4.00 3.66 27.09
N LYS A 239 -2.91 2.97 27.47
CA LYS A 239 -2.53 2.74 28.87
C LYS A 239 -2.17 4.05 29.58
N LEU A 240 -1.39 4.93 28.93
CA LEU A 240 -1.05 6.25 29.49
C LEU A 240 -2.29 7.12 29.71
N MET A 241 -3.27 7.03 28.81
CA MET A 241 -4.49 7.84 28.82
C MET A 241 -5.69 7.13 29.51
N GLN A 242 -5.47 6.13 30.35
CA GLN A 242 -6.58 5.40 31.00
C GLN A 242 -7.46 6.25 31.91
N ASP A 243 -6.90 7.36 32.45
CA ASP A 243 -7.61 8.30 33.32
C ASP A 243 -8.35 9.41 32.52
N GLU A 244 -8.17 9.47 31.19
CA GLU A 244 -8.87 10.40 30.29
C GLU A 244 -10.25 9.79 29.88
N GLU A 245 -11.25 9.94 30.78
CA GLU A 245 -12.56 9.27 30.62
C GLU A 245 -13.29 9.63 29.33
N ASP A 246 -13.00 10.78 28.71
CA ASP A 246 -13.60 11.28 27.48
C ASP A 246 -12.81 10.93 26.21
N VAL A 247 -11.78 10.07 26.28
CA VAL A 247 -11.03 9.53 25.12
C VAL A 247 -11.28 8.04 24.99
N HIS A 248 -11.46 7.56 23.75
CA HIS A 248 -11.58 6.14 23.47
C HIS A 248 -10.81 5.74 22.20
N PHE A 249 -10.05 4.67 22.31
CA PHE A 249 -9.27 4.11 21.21
C PHE A 249 -10.03 2.98 20.51
N HIS A 250 -10.07 3.01 19.17
CA HIS A 250 -10.71 1.99 18.36
C HIS A 250 -9.71 1.39 17.39
N ILE A 251 -9.45 0.09 17.51
CA ILE A 251 -8.56 -0.67 16.64
C ILE A 251 -9.41 -1.58 15.75
N PHE A 252 -9.59 -1.20 14.48
CA PHE A 252 -10.25 -2.00 13.47
C PHE A 252 -9.22 -2.81 12.68
N GLY A 253 -9.26 -4.13 12.77
CA GLY A 253 -8.29 -4.90 12.03
C GLY A 253 -8.22 -6.36 12.40
N ASP A 254 -7.29 -7.04 11.72
CA ASP A 254 -6.89 -8.41 11.99
C ASP A 254 -5.40 -8.58 11.70
N GLY A 255 -4.78 -9.60 12.27
CA GLY A 255 -3.37 -9.89 12.07
C GLY A 255 -2.75 -10.68 13.21
N VAL A 256 -1.49 -11.09 12.98
CA VAL A 256 -0.79 -12.03 13.87
C VAL A 256 -0.53 -11.50 15.29
N TYR A 257 -0.61 -10.17 15.49
CA TYR A 257 -0.39 -9.56 16.81
C TYR A 257 -1.70 -9.19 17.53
N LYS A 258 -2.87 -9.41 16.91
CA LYS A 258 -4.15 -9.00 17.48
C LYS A 258 -4.42 -9.62 18.85
N GLU A 259 -4.31 -10.95 18.96
CA GLU A 259 -4.59 -11.66 20.23
C GLU A 259 -3.66 -11.20 21.35
N ARG A 260 -2.37 -11.02 21.05
CA ARG A 260 -1.39 -10.49 22.00
C ARG A 260 -1.78 -9.10 22.51
N LEU A 261 -2.07 -8.18 21.58
CA LEU A 261 -2.44 -6.80 21.95
C LEU A 261 -3.78 -6.73 22.69
N GLN A 262 -4.74 -7.60 22.38
CA GLN A 262 -5.99 -7.72 23.12
C GLN A 262 -5.75 -8.16 24.57
N HIS A 263 -4.85 -9.13 24.79
CA HIS A 263 -4.47 -9.57 26.12
C HIS A 263 -3.73 -8.47 26.89
N GLU A 264 -2.81 -7.72 26.24
CA GLU A 264 -2.10 -6.60 26.85
C GLU A 264 -3.01 -5.42 27.23
N ALA A 265 -4.19 -5.34 26.65
CA ALA A 265 -5.18 -4.29 26.86
C ALA A 265 -6.43 -4.77 27.64
N GLU A 266 -6.45 -6.00 28.21
CA GLU A 266 -7.65 -6.61 28.78
C GLU A 266 -8.25 -5.82 29.95
N ASP A 267 -7.42 -5.14 30.74
CA ASP A 267 -7.84 -4.32 31.89
C ASP A 267 -8.20 -2.86 31.51
N LEU A 268 -7.97 -2.45 30.26
CA LEU A 268 -8.22 -1.08 29.81
C LEU A 268 -9.68 -0.88 29.40
N LYS A 269 -10.31 0.17 29.92
CA LYS A 269 -11.71 0.53 29.60
C LYS A 269 -11.83 1.52 28.44
N ASN A 270 -10.72 2.13 28.01
CA ASN A 270 -10.66 3.17 27.00
C ASN A 270 -10.18 2.69 25.63
N ILE A 271 -10.15 1.37 25.38
CA ILE A 271 -9.76 0.78 24.09
C ILE A 271 -10.69 -0.36 23.68
N SER A 272 -10.98 -0.46 22.39
CA SER A 272 -11.80 -1.51 21.80
C SER A 272 -11.19 -2.06 20.53
N PHE A 273 -11.22 -3.38 20.37
CA PHE A 273 -10.77 -4.10 19.17
C PHE A 273 -11.96 -4.59 18.35
N TRP A 274 -12.01 -4.20 17.10
CA TRP A 274 -13.07 -4.54 16.17
C TRP A 274 -12.57 -5.47 15.06
N PRO A 275 -13.43 -6.26 14.44
CA PRO A 275 -13.04 -7.07 13.29
C PRO A 275 -12.64 -6.19 12.09
N MET A 276 -11.83 -6.77 11.19
CA MET A 276 -11.52 -6.14 9.91
C MET A 276 -12.82 -5.84 9.15
N GLN A 277 -12.99 -4.60 8.73
CA GLN A 277 -14.12 -4.18 7.90
C GLN A 277 -13.78 -4.29 6.42
N SER A 278 -14.82 -4.29 5.56
CA SER A 278 -14.60 -4.26 4.11
C SER A 278 -13.93 -2.95 3.69
N SER A 279 -13.16 -2.99 2.62
CA SER A 279 -12.46 -1.80 2.08
C SER A 279 -13.40 -0.65 1.71
N GLU A 280 -14.65 -0.96 1.37
CA GLU A 280 -15.72 0.00 1.07
C GLU A 280 -16.10 0.86 2.27
N LEU A 281 -15.94 0.32 3.50
CA LEU A 281 -16.24 1.03 4.75
C LEU A 281 -15.02 1.80 5.30
N ALA A 282 -13.85 1.68 4.68
CA ALA A 282 -12.66 2.38 5.15
C ALA A 282 -12.83 3.92 5.20
N PRO A 283 -13.43 4.58 4.18
CA PRO A 283 -13.71 6.01 4.27
C PRO A 283 -14.62 6.37 5.45
N SER A 284 -15.64 5.54 5.74
CA SER A 284 -16.53 5.74 6.89
C SER A 284 -15.77 5.71 8.22
N ILE A 285 -14.89 4.71 8.39
CA ILE A 285 -14.09 4.56 9.61
C ILE A 285 -13.22 5.81 9.83
N TYR A 286 -12.50 6.25 8.79
CA TYR A 286 -11.58 7.39 8.91
C TYR A 286 -12.31 8.73 9.05
N ALA A 287 -13.43 8.93 8.36
CA ALA A 287 -14.20 10.17 8.42
C ALA A 287 -14.96 10.35 9.74
N MET A 288 -15.30 9.26 10.40
CA MET A 288 -16.01 9.28 11.69
C MET A 288 -15.08 9.36 12.91
N ALA A 289 -13.77 9.23 12.71
CA ALA A 289 -12.76 9.45 13.75
C ALA A 289 -12.64 10.95 14.10
N ASP A 290 -12.24 11.25 15.35
CA ASP A 290 -11.78 12.58 15.73
C ASP A 290 -10.29 12.75 15.38
N VAL A 291 -9.51 11.66 15.48
CA VAL A 291 -8.13 11.58 14.99
C VAL A 291 -7.83 10.17 14.48
N ASN A 292 -7.15 10.10 13.34
CA ASN A 292 -6.64 8.84 12.79
C ASN A 292 -5.16 8.66 13.15
N VAL A 293 -4.79 7.49 13.65
CA VAL A 293 -3.39 7.14 13.94
C VAL A 293 -2.88 6.16 12.90
N ILE A 294 -1.74 6.48 12.29
CA ILE A 294 -1.09 5.63 11.27
C ILE A 294 0.31 5.29 11.77
N PRO A 295 0.45 4.24 12.58
CA PRO A 295 1.75 3.82 13.07
C PRO A 295 2.47 2.91 12.09
N LEU A 296 3.79 3.03 12.06
CA LEU A 296 4.73 2.13 11.40
C LEU A 296 5.89 1.81 12.34
N ALA A 297 6.39 0.63 12.26
CA ALA A 297 7.60 0.25 12.98
C ALA A 297 8.82 1.05 12.47
N PRO A 298 9.87 1.21 13.31
CA PRO A 298 11.04 2.02 12.98
C PRO A 298 11.65 1.67 11.62
N ASN A 299 11.95 2.68 10.83
CA ASN A 299 12.55 2.58 9.48
C ASN A 299 11.69 1.91 8.39
N ILE A 300 10.49 1.42 8.70
CA ILE A 300 9.59 0.80 7.67
C ILE A 300 9.18 1.82 6.61
N TYR A 301 9.09 3.11 6.94
CA TYR A 301 8.79 4.18 5.97
C TYR A 301 9.73 4.19 4.76
N ARG A 302 10.96 3.69 4.91
CA ARG A 302 11.92 3.55 3.81
C ARG A 302 11.60 2.40 2.85
N THR A 303 10.78 1.45 3.27
CA THR A 303 10.51 0.20 2.52
C THR A 303 9.06 0.04 2.11
N ALA A 304 8.15 0.81 2.72
CA ALA A 304 6.72 0.79 2.43
C ALA A 304 6.05 2.10 2.87
N LEU A 305 4.98 2.48 2.20
CA LEU A 305 4.07 3.54 2.64
C LEU A 305 2.68 2.92 2.90
N PRO A 306 2.03 3.18 4.06
CA PRO A 306 0.71 2.64 4.34
C PRO A 306 -0.31 3.02 3.27
N SER A 307 -0.92 2.04 2.61
CA SER A 307 -1.91 2.25 1.55
C SER A 307 -3.14 3.06 2.00
N LYS A 308 -3.45 3.03 3.31
CA LYS A 308 -4.56 3.78 3.91
C LYS A 308 -4.36 5.30 3.91
N THR A 309 -3.13 5.78 3.79
CA THR A 309 -2.75 7.19 3.97
C THR A 309 -3.55 8.12 3.05
N ALA A 310 -3.66 7.80 1.76
CA ALA A 310 -4.43 8.61 0.81
C ALA A 310 -5.92 8.72 1.19
N THR A 311 -6.52 7.62 1.65
CA THR A 311 -7.93 7.60 2.08
C THR A 311 -8.12 8.37 3.39
N CYS A 312 -7.21 8.26 4.36
CA CYS A 312 -7.25 9.05 5.59
C CYS A 312 -7.17 10.56 5.28
N ILE A 313 -6.25 10.96 4.39
CA ILE A 313 -6.12 12.37 3.97
C ILE A 313 -7.41 12.85 3.29
N ALA A 314 -7.99 12.03 2.39
CA ALA A 314 -9.24 12.36 1.70
C ALA A 314 -10.42 12.57 2.66
N CYS A 315 -10.41 11.95 3.84
CA CYS A 315 -11.44 12.11 4.87
C CYS A 315 -11.34 13.40 5.68
N GLN A 316 -10.31 14.22 5.48
CA GLN A 316 -10.14 15.54 6.08
C GLN A 316 -10.21 15.55 7.61
N LYS A 317 -9.73 14.48 8.24
CA LYS A 317 -9.62 14.37 9.71
C LYS A 317 -8.19 14.51 10.16
N PRO A 318 -7.92 14.96 11.38
CA PRO A 318 -6.57 14.97 11.94
C PRO A 318 -5.91 13.60 11.82
N ILE A 319 -4.61 13.62 11.50
CA ILE A 319 -3.80 12.40 11.39
C ILE A 319 -2.57 12.58 12.27
N VAL A 320 -2.25 11.55 13.07
CA VAL A 320 -0.93 11.38 13.66
C VAL A 320 -0.24 10.21 12.97
N LEU A 321 0.86 10.50 12.27
CA LEU A 321 1.67 9.53 11.56
C LEU A 321 2.89 9.18 12.43
N CYS A 322 2.91 7.98 13.05
CA CYS A 322 3.99 7.56 13.93
C CYS A 322 5.05 6.80 13.11
N ILE A 323 6.01 7.53 12.51
CA ILE A 323 7.03 6.97 11.61
C ILE A 323 8.44 7.53 11.84
N GLY A 324 8.59 8.52 12.68
CA GLY A 324 9.84 9.23 12.94
C GLY A 324 10.09 10.46 12.06
N GLY A 325 10.75 11.44 12.64
CA GLY A 325 10.95 12.77 12.04
C GLY A 325 11.89 12.83 10.82
N LYS A 326 12.52 11.71 10.44
CA LYS A 326 13.46 11.65 9.29
C LYS A 326 12.77 11.26 7.97
N SER A 327 11.48 10.96 7.98
CA SER A 327 10.75 10.60 6.78
C SER A 327 10.44 11.85 5.96
N LYS A 328 10.81 11.87 4.68
CA LYS A 328 10.44 12.93 3.74
C LYS A 328 8.94 13.04 3.53
N PHE A 329 8.27 11.88 3.51
CA PHE A 329 6.82 11.86 3.46
C PHE A 329 6.22 12.46 4.73
N GLY A 330 6.72 12.09 5.91
CA GLY A 330 6.32 12.67 7.19
C GLY A 330 6.54 14.18 7.24
N GLU A 331 7.69 14.66 6.78
CA GLU A 331 7.99 16.09 6.67
C GLU A 331 6.98 16.83 5.76
N SER A 332 6.66 16.24 4.61
CA SER A 332 5.68 16.83 3.68
C SER A 332 4.27 16.86 4.27
N LEU A 333 3.89 15.81 5.01
CA LEU A 333 2.59 15.71 5.67
C LEU A 333 2.47 16.72 6.81
N SER A 334 3.50 16.87 7.65
CA SER A 334 3.48 17.78 8.81
C SER A 334 3.38 19.26 8.46
N LYS A 335 3.66 19.64 7.21
CA LYS A 335 3.44 21.01 6.70
C LYS A 335 1.95 21.32 6.47
N GLN A 336 1.09 20.31 6.49
CA GLN A 336 -0.36 20.49 6.30
C GLN A 336 -1.04 20.68 7.66
N ALA A 337 -1.94 21.65 7.75
CA ALA A 337 -2.68 21.90 8.98
C ALA A 337 -3.54 20.68 9.38
N GLY A 338 -3.41 20.25 10.62
CA GLY A 338 -4.15 19.12 11.18
C GLY A 338 -3.44 17.76 11.04
N TYR A 339 -2.22 17.74 10.46
CA TYR A 339 -1.44 16.52 10.33
C TYR A 339 -0.14 16.64 11.15
N TYR A 340 0.19 15.58 11.85
CA TYR A 340 1.27 15.53 12.80
C TYR A 340 2.12 14.28 12.58
N VAL A 341 3.39 14.37 12.94
CA VAL A 341 4.33 13.24 12.89
C VAL A 341 4.92 13.05 14.28
N SER A 342 4.96 11.81 14.74
CA SER A 342 5.66 11.41 15.96
C SER A 342 6.70 10.34 15.66
N GLU A 343 7.61 10.09 16.61
CA GLU A 343 8.50 8.94 16.53
C GLU A 343 7.69 7.63 16.55
N SER A 344 8.25 6.61 15.92
CA SER A 344 7.53 5.35 15.62
C SER A 344 7.01 4.62 16.86
N SER A 345 7.70 4.74 18.00
CA SER A 345 7.39 3.99 19.23
C SER A 345 7.35 4.89 20.45
N ASP A 346 7.02 6.19 20.28
CA ASP A 346 6.91 7.16 21.37
C ASP A 346 5.44 7.37 21.74
N ALA A 347 4.99 6.60 22.75
CA ALA A 347 3.62 6.67 23.25
C ALA A 347 3.35 7.99 24.00
N ASP A 348 4.34 8.57 24.69
CA ASP A 348 4.22 9.86 25.39
C ASP A 348 4.05 11.01 24.40
N GLU A 349 4.77 10.98 23.26
CA GLU A 349 4.57 11.96 22.20
C GLU A 349 3.22 11.85 21.54
N LEU A 350 2.77 10.61 21.25
CA LEU A 350 1.45 10.35 20.69
C LEU A 350 0.34 10.84 21.62
N GLU A 351 0.42 10.59 22.92
CA GLU A 351 -0.49 11.11 23.94
C GLU A 351 -0.58 12.64 23.88
N LYS A 352 0.56 13.33 23.94
CA LYS A 352 0.62 14.80 23.88
C LYS A 352 -0.04 15.36 22.62
N LEU A 353 0.18 14.72 21.47
CA LEU A 353 -0.43 15.11 20.21
C LEU A 353 -1.95 14.89 20.22
N ILE A 354 -2.44 13.76 20.73
CA ILE A 354 -3.87 13.48 20.86
C ILE A 354 -4.55 14.52 21.76
N LEU A 355 -3.99 14.81 22.94
CA LEU A 355 -4.53 15.82 23.86
C LEU A 355 -4.52 17.21 23.25
N MET A 356 -3.47 17.58 22.52
CA MET A 356 -3.38 18.85 21.79
C MET A 356 -4.47 18.95 20.71
N ILE A 357 -4.67 17.91 19.90
CA ILE A 357 -5.71 17.88 18.83
C ILE A 357 -7.08 18.01 19.45
N LYS A 358 -7.37 17.26 20.51
CA LYS A 358 -8.63 17.32 21.25
C LYS A 358 -8.91 18.74 21.78
N LYS A 359 -7.92 19.37 22.44
CA LYS A 359 -8.07 20.72 23.00
C LYS A 359 -8.26 21.80 21.94
N LYS A 360 -7.51 21.73 20.82
CA LYS A 360 -7.51 22.78 19.79
C LYS A 360 -8.70 22.68 18.82
N LYS A 361 -9.47 21.58 18.82
CA LYS A 361 -10.47 21.27 17.77
C LYS A 361 -9.91 21.54 16.38
N THR A 362 -8.76 20.94 16.10
CA THR A 362 -7.92 21.25 14.95
C THR A 362 -8.68 21.13 13.64
N GLN A 363 -8.70 22.20 12.85
CA GLN A 363 -9.20 22.14 11.47
C GLN A 363 -8.13 21.61 10.53
N VAL A 364 -8.53 20.73 9.65
CA VAL A 364 -7.66 20.16 8.61
C VAL A 364 -7.75 20.97 7.34
N ASN A 365 -6.60 21.32 6.76
CA ASN A 365 -6.52 21.91 5.42
C ASN A 365 -5.54 21.10 4.56
N CYS A 366 -6.06 20.21 3.77
CA CYS A 366 -5.28 19.27 2.96
C CYS A 366 -5.64 19.28 1.46
N ALA A 367 -6.57 20.14 1.05
CA ALA A 367 -7.13 20.08 -0.31
C ALA A 367 -6.08 20.25 -1.41
N GLU A 368 -5.13 21.16 -1.24
CA GLU A 368 -4.05 21.38 -2.20
C GLU A 368 -3.07 20.20 -2.21
N PHE A 369 -2.67 19.72 -1.03
CA PHE A 369 -1.80 18.56 -0.89
C PHE A 369 -2.42 17.30 -1.48
N TYR A 370 -3.73 17.07 -1.23
CA TYR A 370 -4.44 15.95 -1.83
C TYR A 370 -4.47 16.03 -3.35
N ARG A 371 -4.79 17.21 -3.90
CA ARG A 371 -4.83 17.41 -5.36
C ARG A 371 -3.47 17.25 -6.03
N SER A 372 -2.40 17.71 -5.38
CA SER A 372 -1.05 17.65 -5.96
C SER A 372 -0.42 16.25 -5.88
N ALA A 373 -0.85 15.38 -4.95
CA ALA A 373 -0.16 14.13 -4.68
C ALA A 373 -1.03 12.86 -4.84
N PHE A 374 -2.35 12.94 -4.60
CA PHE A 374 -3.18 11.76 -4.39
C PHE A 374 -4.38 11.61 -5.32
N LEU A 375 -4.52 12.45 -6.36
CA LEU A 375 -5.62 12.30 -7.32
C LEU A 375 -5.47 11.01 -8.13
N LYS A 376 -6.52 10.20 -8.14
CA LYS A 376 -6.62 8.97 -8.94
C LYS A 376 -6.37 9.25 -10.42
N SER A 377 -7.07 10.26 -10.98
CA SER A 377 -6.94 10.63 -12.40
C SER A 377 -5.52 11.04 -12.75
N MET A 378 -4.91 11.92 -11.99
CA MET A 378 -3.54 12.39 -12.24
C MET A 378 -2.52 11.23 -12.14
N ASN A 379 -2.58 10.45 -11.06
CA ASN A 379 -1.59 9.41 -10.80
C ASN A 379 -1.75 8.22 -11.76
N SER A 380 -2.98 7.80 -12.10
CA SER A 380 -3.20 6.75 -13.08
C SER A 380 -2.73 7.17 -14.49
N GLN A 381 -2.91 8.44 -14.89
CA GLN A 381 -2.36 8.99 -16.13
C GLN A 381 -0.82 9.03 -16.10
N LYS A 382 -0.22 9.42 -14.97
CA LYS A 382 1.24 9.37 -14.80
C LYS A 382 1.76 7.92 -14.94
N TYR A 383 1.06 6.92 -14.38
CA TYR A 383 1.39 5.51 -14.61
C TYR A 383 1.33 5.15 -16.09
N SER A 384 0.27 5.53 -16.80
CA SER A 384 0.13 5.27 -18.25
C SER A 384 1.30 5.83 -19.05
N SER A 385 1.69 7.08 -18.77
CA SER A 385 2.83 7.73 -19.43
C SER A 385 4.16 7.03 -19.13
N LEU A 386 4.42 6.68 -17.87
CA LEU A 386 5.65 6.01 -17.45
C LEU A 386 5.77 4.60 -18.03
N ILE A 387 4.67 3.84 -18.08
CA ILE A 387 4.63 2.48 -18.63
C ILE A 387 4.94 2.53 -20.15
N THR A 388 4.35 3.46 -20.86
CA THR A 388 4.46 3.54 -22.33
C THR A 388 5.67 4.34 -22.80
N GLY A 389 6.26 5.16 -21.92
CA GLY A 389 7.32 6.11 -22.30
C GLY A 389 6.83 7.25 -23.20
N ARG A 390 5.52 7.50 -23.25
CA ARG A 390 4.88 8.55 -24.04
C ARG A 390 4.24 9.58 -23.12
N GLN A 391 4.38 10.86 -23.44
CA GLN A 391 3.60 11.89 -22.75
C GLN A 391 2.13 11.70 -23.11
N THR A 392 1.24 11.81 -22.12
CA THR A 392 -0.19 11.88 -22.39
C THR A 392 -0.48 13.15 -23.16
N THR A 393 -1.06 13.03 -24.34
CA THR A 393 -1.69 14.17 -25.01
C THR A 393 -2.89 14.61 -24.17
N ASN A 394 -2.79 15.82 -23.59
CA ASN A 394 -3.91 16.49 -22.93
C ASN A 394 -5.09 16.64 -23.89
#